data_fccf9fc94c1929173aae7d2b6e919936
#
_entry.id   fccf9fc94c1929173aae7d2b6e919936
#
_cell.length_a   1.000
_cell.length_b   1.000
_cell.length_c   1.000
_cell.angle_alpha   90.00
_cell.angle_beta   90.00
_cell.angle_gamma   90.00
#
_symmetry.space_group_name_H-M   'P 1'
#
loop_
_entity.id
_entity.type
_entity.pdbx_description
1 polymer ?
#
loop_
_entity_poly.entity_id
_entity_poly.type
_entity_poly.pdbx_seq_one_letter_code
_entity_poly.pdbx_strand_id
1 'polypeptide(L)'
;INHILSMYIHERDNWTVFHWNASELTVLLEEVNRKQGLLYGRLASLGFDSKLKAMAENLTYDVVYSSEIEGIRLNVDEVRSSIARKLGIENIKQTVPSHYVDSVVAVMLDAVNHYNQTLTKEKICAWQAAFFPTGFSEGSQIEVGRYRTNEEHIISGMFGREKIHYIAPAPERVDEEMAQFIDWFNS
;
A
#
# COMPACT_ATOMS: atom_id res chain seq x y z
N ILE A 1 -12.99 19.87 -35.84
CA ILE A 1 -12.88 18.58 -35.11
C ILE A 1 -12.59 18.95 -33.69
N ASN A 2 -13.63 18.90 -32.84
CA ASN A 2 -13.52 19.25 -31.41
C ASN A 2 -12.69 18.20 -30.69
N HIS A 3 -11.42 18.48 -30.44
CA HIS A 3 -10.73 17.88 -29.30
C HIS A 3 -11.40 18.43 -28.04
N ILE A 4 -12.37 17.70 -27.52
CA ILE A 4 -12.69 17.80 -26.10
C ILE A 4 -11.41 17.31 -25.42
N LEU A 5 -10.60 18.24 -24.95
CA LEU A 5 -9.50 17.97 -24.03
C LEU A 5 -10.13 17.20 -22.88
N SER A 6 -9.86 15.91 -22.80
CA SER A 6 -10.30 15.05 -21.72
C SER A 6 -9.58 15.56 -20.48
N MET A 7 -10.28 16.34 -19.66
CA MET A 7 -9.77 16.82 -18.37
C MET A 7 -9.49 15.61 -17.49
N TYR A 8 -8.26 15.47 -17.03
CA TYR A 8 -7.89 14.44 -16.06
C TYR A 8 -8.56 14.70 -14.71
N ILE A 9 -8.70 13.65 -13.92
CA ILE A 9 -9.41 13.75 -12.63
C ILE A 9 -8.77 14.80 -11.70
N HIS A 10 -7.45 14.90 -11.68
CA HIS A 10 -6.71 15.86 -10.85
C HIS A 10 -6.79 17.31 -11.33
N GLU A 11 -7.32 17.55 -12.54
CA GLU A 11 -7.55 18.88 -13.10
C GLU A 11 -8.93 19.45 -12.74
N ARG A 12 -9.78 18.64 -12.08
CA ARG A 12 -11.13 19.06 -11.65
C ARG A 12 -11.04 19.79 -10.31
N ASP A 13 -11.73 20.91 -10.17
CA ASP A 13 -11.72 21.72 -8.95
C ASP A 13 -12.13 20.97 -7.68
N ASN A 14 -12.92 19.90 -7.83
CA ASN A 14 -13.49 19.15 -6.72
C ASN A 14 -13.11 17.65 -6.76
N TRP A 15 -12.01 17.26 -7.39
CA TRP A 15 -11.67 15.86 -7.59
C TRP A 15 -11.43 15.07 -6.29
N THR A 16 -11.10 15.78 -5.18
CA THR A 16 -10.93 15.19 -3.85
C THR A 16 -12.23 15.09 -3.05
N VAL A 17 -13.33 15.68 -3.53
CA VAL A 17 -14.63 15.67 -2.84
C VAL A 17 -15.45 14.49 -3.33
N PHE A 18 -15.51 13.43 -2.51
CA PHE A 18 -16.27 12.24 -2.81
C PHE A 18 -17.67 12.32 -2.23
N HIS A 19 -18.66 11.86 -2.99
CA HIS A 19 -20.05 11.78 -2.58
C HIS A 19 -20.52 10.33 -2.58
N TRP A 20 -21.27 9.94 -1.57
CA TRP A 20 -21.85 8.60 -1.47
C TRP A 20 -23.27 8.68 -0.91
N ASN A 21 -24.07 7.64 -1.17
CA ASN A 21 -25.40 7.51 -0.60
C ASN A 21 -25.31 6.86 0.79
N ALA A 22 -25.31 7.67 1.84
CA ALA A 22 -25.21 7.20 3.22
C ALA A 22 -26.35 6.24 3.61
N SER A 23 -27.58 6.47 3.12
CA SER A 23 -28.74 5.62 3.44
C SER A 23 -28.64 4.19 2.88
N GLU A 24 -28.05 4.04 1.68
CA GLU A 24 -27.82 2.72 1.09
C GLU A 24 -26.67 1.97 1.79
N LEU A 25 -25.67 2.70 2.28
CA LEU A 25 -24.52 2.08 2.94
C LEU A 25 -24.78 1.71 4.39
N THR A 26 -25.67 2.42 5.10
CA THR A 26 -25.89 2.22 6.54
C THR A 26 -26.18 0.76 6.90
N VAL A 27 -27.10 0.10 6.20
CA VAL A 27 -27.49 -1.29 6.49
C VAL A 27 -26.31 -2.26 6.30
N LEU A 28 -25.51 -2.05 5.24
CA LEU A 28 -24.35 -2.89 4.97
C LEU A 28 -23.25 -2.67 6.02
N LEU A 29 -23.01 -1.43 6.43
CA LEU A 29 -22.05 -1.08 7.47
C LEU A 29 -22.45 -1.64 8.83
N GLU A 30 -23.75 -1.63 9.20
CA GLU A 30 -24.25 -2.25 10.42
C GLU A 30 -24.00 -3.76 10.42
N GLU A 31 -24.24 -4.45 9.30
CA GLU A 31 -23.96 -5.87 9.18
C GLU A 31 -22.45 -6.18 9.29
N VAL A 32 -21.59 -5.38 8.65
CA VAL A 32 -20.13 -5.51 8.77
C VAL A 32 -19.69 -5.30 10.22
N ASN A 33 -20.15 -4.24 10.88
CA ASN A 33 -19.81 -3.96 12.28
C ASN A 33 -20.24 -5.09 13.21
N ARG A 34 -21.42 -5.66 12.99
CA ARG A 34 -21.91 -6.81 13.77
C ARG A 34 -21.01 -8.04 13.57
N LYS A 35 -20.66 -8.37 12.33
CA LYS A 35 -19.77 -9.50 12.02
C LYS A 35 -18.37 -9.29 12.63
N GLN A 36 -17.85 -8.07 12.54
CA GLN A 36 -16.57 -7.68 13.11
C GLN A 36 -16.58 -7.82 14.65
N GLY A 37 -17.64 -7.37 15.32
CA GLY A 37 -17.79 -7.53 16.77
C GLY A 37 -17.81 -9.00 17.20
N LEU A 38 -18.51 -9.88 16.45
CA LEU A 38 -18.52 -11.32 16.70
C LEU A 38 -17.12 -11.94 16.52
N LEU A 39 -16.38 -11.52 15.48
CA LEU A 39 -15.02 -11.99 15.25
C LEU A 39 -14.10 -11.59 16.39
N TYR A 40 -14.13 -10.32 16.81
CA TYR A 40 -13.34 -9.84 17.94
C TYR A 40 -13.66 -10.56 19.24
N GLY A 41 -14.95 -10.83 19.50
CA GLY A 41 -15.35 -11.60 20.67
C GLY A 41 -14.77 -13.02 20.67
N ARG A 42 -14.75 -13.69 19.51
CA ARG A 42 -14.11 -15.01 19.36
C ARG A 42 -12.60 -14.95 19.53
N LEU A 43 -11.94 -13.98 18.89
CA LEU A 43 -10.49 -13.79 19.02
C LEU A 43 -10.07 -13.46 20.44
N ALA A 44 -10.90 -12.73 21.22
CA ALA A 44 -10.63 -12.40 22.60
C ALA A 44 -10.48 -13.64 23.51
N SER A 45 -11.16 -14.74 23.18
CA SER A 45 -11.12 -15.99 23.91
C SER A 45 -9.89 -16.88 23.62
N LEU A 46 -9.13 -16.56 22.55
CA LEU A 46 -7.92 -17.31 22.18
C LEU A 46 -6.76 -16.98 23.11
N GLY A 47 -5.91 -17.96 23.41
CA GLY A 47 -4.63 -17.75 24.07
C GLY A 47 -3.66 -16.91 23.23
N PHE A 48 -2.66 -16.32 23.88
CA PHE A 48 -1.69 -15.41 23.24
C PHE A 48 -1.00 -16.03 22.01
N ASP A 49 -0.48 -17.25 22.15
CA ASP A 49 0.22 -17.95 21.06
C ASP A 49 -0.68 -18.21 19.86
N SER A 50 -1.97 -18.54 20.10
CA SER A 50 -2.93 -18.76 19.03
C SER A 50 -3.27 -17.47 18.29
N LYS A 51 -3.38 -16.34 19.01
CA LYS A 51 -3.59 -15.01 18.41
C LYS A 51 -2.39 -14.62 17.56
N LEU A 52 -1.19 -14.80 18.07
CA LEU A 52 0.04 -14.43 17.38
C LEU A 52 0.23 -15.26 16.09
N LYS A 53 -0.05 -16.56 16.14
CA LYS A 53 -0.02 -17.44 14.97
C LYS A 53 -1.07 -17.05 13.93
N ALA A 54 -2.31 -16.79 14.36
CA ALA A 54 -3.37 -16.35 13.46
C ALA A 54 -3.05 -15.01 12.81
N MET A 55 -2.49 -14.06 13.57
CA MET A 55 -2.01 -12.77 13.04
C MET A 55 -0.91 -12.96 12.01
N ALA A 56 0.08 -13.80 12.28
CA ALA A 56 1.16 -14.08 11.36
C ALA A 56 0.68 -14.72 10.06
N GLU A 57 -0.30 -15.63 10.14
CA GLU A 57 -0.88 -16.28 8.96
C GLU A 57 -1.67 -15.27 8.12
N ASN A 58 -2.51 -14.43 8.72
CA ASN A 58 -3.23 -13.38 8.00
C ASN A 58 -2.28 -12.40 7.33
N LEU A 59 -1.27 -11.90 8.04
CA LEU A 59 -0.27 -11.00 7.46
C LEU A 59 0.51 -11.66 6.32
N THR A 60 0.76 -12.98 6.41
CA THR A 60 1.40 -13.72 5.31
C THR A 60 0.55 -13.65 4.03
N TYR A 61 -0.74 -13.92 4.15
CA TYR A 61 -1.65 -13.86 3.00
C TYR A 61 -1.85 -12.42 2.50
N ASP A 62 -1.97 -11.45 3.39
CA ASP A 62 -2.11 -10.04 3.01
C ASP A 62 -0.90 -9.58 2.17
N VAL A 63 0.32 -9.90 2.60
CA VAL A 63 1.55 -9.57 1.86
C VAL A 63 1.58 -10.29 0.51
N VAL A 64 1.31 -11.60 0.49
CA VAL A 64 1.38 -12.40 -0.74
C VAL A 64 0.36 -11.95 -1.76
N TYR A 65 -0.91 -11.82 -1.37
CA TYR A 65 -1.98 -11.47 -2.30
C TYR A 65 -1.92 -10.01 -2.75
N SER A 66 -1.55 -9.06 -1.87
CA SER A 66 -1.35 -7.68 -2.28
C SER A 66 -0.23 -7.56 -3.32
N SER A 67 0.86 -8.31 -3.14
CA SER A 67 1.94 -8.34 -4.13
C SER A 67 1.51 -9.02 -5.43
N GLU A 68 0.70 -10.08 -5.37
CA GLU A 68 0.21 -10.78 -6.55
C GLU A 68 -0.73 -9.92 -7.40
N ILE A 69 -1.55 -9.06 -6.79
CA ILE A 69 -2.38 -8.06 -7.49
C ILE A 69 -1.52 -7.13 -8.34
N GLU A 70 -0.34 -6.77 -7.85
CA GLU A 70 0.65 -5.96 -8.57
C GLU A 70 1.53 -6.80 -9.55
N GLY A 71 1.20 -8.07 -9.74
CA GLY A 71 1.93 -8.96 -10.64
C GLY A 71 3.22 -9.55 -10.06
N ILE A 72 3.51 -9.31 -8.78
CA ILE A 72 4.72 -9.77 -8.10
C ILE A 72 4.40 -11.04 -7.32
N ARG A 73 5.02 -12.16 -7.71
CA ARG A 73 4.86 -13.44 -7.00
C ARG A 73 5.94 -13.59 -5.92
N LEU A 74 5.52 -13.55 -4.68
CA LEU A 74 6.38 -13.80 -3.53
C LEU A 74 6.36 -15.27 -3.12
N ASN A 75 7.48 -15.77 -2.59
CA ASN A 75 7.55 -17.07 -1.97
C ASN A 75 6.88 -17.03 -0.59
N VAL A 76 5.79 -17.78 -0.41
CA VAL A 76 4.99 -17.81 0.82
C VAL A 76 5.83 -18.20 2.04
N ASP A 77 6.77 -19.16 1.89
CA ASP A 77 7.61 -19.61 3.01
C ASP A 77 8.64 -18.55 3.42
N GLU A 78 9.14 -17.75 2.48
CA GLU A 78 9.99 -16.60 2.78
C GLU A 78 9.21 -15.52 3.54
N VAL A 79 8.01 -15.19 3.07
CA VAL A 79 7.13 -14.21 3.72
C VAL A 79 6.78 -14.66 5.15
N ARG A 80 6.33 -15.91 5.31
CA ARG A 80 6.02 -16.49 6.62
C ARG A 80 7.21 -16.46 7.56
N SER A 81 8.41 -16.83 7.07
CA SER A 81 9.64 -16.82 7.86
C SER A 81 10.05 -15.42 8.28
N SER A 82 9.92 -14.43 7.40
CA SER A 82 10.20 -13.02 7.72
C SER A 82 9.25 -12.49 8.80
N ILE A 83 7.95 -12.73 8.65
CA ILE A 83 6.93 -12.33 9.63
C ILE A 83 7.18 -13.00 10.98
N ALA A 84 7.39 -14.32 10.99
CA ALA A 84 7.63 -15.07 12.22
C ALA A 84 8.86 -14.54 12.99
N ARG A 85 9.94 -14.28 12.27
CA ARG A 85 11.16 -13.72 12.87
C ARG A 85 10.92 -12.33 13.48
N LYS A 86 10.19 -11.46 12.77
CA LYS A 86 9.90 -10.10 13.23
C LYS A 86 8.91 -10.07 14.41
N LEU A 87 8.02 -11.06 14.50
CA LEU A 87 7.07 -11.23 15.61
C LEU A 87 7.60 -12.09 16.76
N GLY A 88 8.82 -12.62 16.67
CA GLY A 88 9.41 -13.47 17.71
C GLY A 88 8.73 -14.84 17.85
N ILE A 89 8.14 -15.37 16.77
CA ILE A 89 7.48 -16.69 16.78
C ILE A 89 8.56 -17.77 16.58
N GLU A 90 8.71 -18.62 17.57
CA GLU A 90 9.61 -19.77 17.52
C GLU A 90 8.97 -20.97 16.82
N ASN A 91 9.80 -21.96 16.43
CA ASN A 91 9.38 -23.25 15.85
C ASN A 91 8.68 -23.18 14.48
N ILE A 92 8.95 -22.15 13.68
CA ILE A 92 8.60 -22.13 12.26
C ILE A 92 9.84 -22.52 11.44
N LYS A 93 9.63 -23.37 10.41
CA LYS A 93 10.69 -23.71 9.44
C LYS A 93 11.24 -22.39 8.86
N GLN A 94 12.49 -22.09 9.16
CA GLN A 94 13.12 -20.84 8.73
C GLN A 94 13.65 -20.99 7.31
N THR A 95 13.06 -20.24 6.40
CA THR A 95 13.61 -19.95 5.08
C THR A 95 14.24 -18.56 5.14
N VAL A 96 15.44 -18.41 4.58
CA VAL A 96 16.08 -17.09 4.53
C VAL A 96 15.34 -16.24 3.49
N PRO A 97 14.64 -15.18 3.88
CA PRO A 97 13.92 -14.35 2.94
C PRO A 97 14.89 -13.51 2.10
N SER A 98 14.50 -13.24 0.86
CA SER A 98 15.17 -12.23 0.05
C SER A 98 15.06 -10.84 0.68
N HIS A 99 15.97 -9.95 0.34
CA HIS A 99 15.92 -8.55 0.81
C HIS A 99 14.58 -7.87 0.48
N TYR A 100 14.06 -8.13 -0.70
CA TYR A 100 12.78 -7.58 -1.14
C TYR A 100 11.63 -8.05 -0.24
N VAL A 101 11.51 -9.36 -0.02
CA VAL A 101 10.49 -9.93 0.88
C VAL A 101 10.59 -9.34 2.29
N ASP A 102 11.81 -9.23 2.79
CA ASP A 102 12.03 -8.69 4.16
C ASP A 102 11.64 -7.21 4.27
N SER A 103 11.83 -6.44 3.20
CA SER A 103 11.40 -5.04 3.10
C SER A 103 9.88 -4.90 3.02
N VAL A 104 9.23 -5.69 2.16
CA VAL A 104 7.75 -5.70 2.04
C VAL A 104 7.11 -6.01 3.40
N VAL A 105 7.60 -7.07 4.07
CA VAL A 105 7.11 -7.46 5.40
C VAL A 105 7.36 -6.36 6.43
N ALA A 106 8.54 -5.70 6.39
CA ALA A 106 8.85 -4.63 7.32
C ALA A 106 7.91 -3.43 7.18
N VAL A 107 7.64 -3.00 5.94
CA VAL A 107 6.70 -1.90 5.66
C VAL A 107 5.28 -2.26 6.07
N MET A 108 4.81 -3.47 5.75
CA MET A 108 3.48 -3.94 6.16
C MET A 108 3.32 -3.94 7.68
N LEU A 109 4.29 -4.49 8.41
CA LEU A 109 4.27 -4.53 9.87
C LEU A 109 4.34 -3.13 10.48
N ASP A 110 5.13 -2.23 9.91
CA ASP A 110 5.17 -0.84 10.37
C ASP A 110 3.82 -0.15 10.17
N ALA A 111 3.19 -0.32 9.02
CA ALA A 111 1.88 0.25 8.73
C ALA A 111 0.79 -0.30 9.67
N VAL A 112 0.77 -1.63 9.89
CA VAL A 112 -0.23 -2.28 10.77
C VAL A 112 -0.02 -1.94 12.24
N ASN A 113 1.21 -1.93 12.73
CA ASN A 113 1.49 -1.68 14.14
C ASN A 113 1.38 -0.20 14.52
N HIS A 114 1.50 0.69 13.55
CA HIS A 114 1.48 2.15 13.76
C HIS A 114 0.33 2.85 13.04
N TYR A 115 -0.76 2.12 12.76
CA TYR A 115 -1.94 2.64 12.04
C TYR A 115 -2.59 3.85 12.69
N ASN A 116 -2.39 4.02 14.00
CA ASN A 116 -2.91 5.13 14.81
C ASN A 116 -1.95 6.32 14.93
N GLN A 117 -0.79 6.25 14.29
CA GLN A 117 0.17 7.36 14.26
C GLN A 117 -0.09 8.22 13.03
N THR A 118 0.23 9.50 13.16
CA THR A 118 0.15 10.46 12.05
C THR A 118 1.01 10.00 10.87
N LEU A 119 0.41 9.94 9.69
CA LEU A 119 1.14 9.73 8.45
C LEU A 119 1.92 11.00 8.11
N THR A 120 3.18 10.86 7.72
CA THR A 120 4.03 12.00 7.33
C THR A 120 4.72 11.74 5.99
N LYS A 121 5.19 12.81 5.35
CA LYS A 121 6.01 12.74 4.14
C LYS A 121 7.22 11.83 4.33
N GLU A 122 7.93 12.00 5.44
CA GLU A 122 9.14 11.24 5.78
C GLU A 122 8.81 9.74 5.89
N LYS A 123 7.66 9.39 6.48
CA LYS A 123 7.23 8.00 6.62
C LYS A 123 6.95 7.36 5.25
N ILE A 124 6.22 8.05 4.37
CA ILE A 124 5.93 7.59 3.01
C ILE A 124 7.25 7.39 2.22
N CYS A 125 8.14 8.37 2.30
CA CYS A 125 9.45 8.31 1.65
C CYS A 125 10.33 7.19 2.20
N ALA A 126 10.30 6.95 3.51
CA ALA A 126 11.04 5.86 4.14
C ALA A 126 10.50 4.47 3.72
N TRP A 127 9.18 4.31 3.60
CA TRP A 127 8.60 3.08 3.07
C TRP A 127 9.02 2.81 1.63
N GLN A 128 8.98 3.83 0.77
CA GLN A 128 9.46 3.70 -0.61
C GLN A 128 10.95 3.34 -0.65
N ALA A 129 11.78 3.97 0.17
CA ALA A 129 13.21 3.68 0.25
C ALA A 129 13.50 2.24 0.70
N ALA A 130 12.64 1.65 1.56
CA ALA A 130 12.78 0.28 2.01
C ALA A 130 12.63 -0.74 0.87
N PHE A 131 11.81 -0.44 -0.15
CA PHE A 131 11.64 -1.31 -1.32
C PHE A 131 12.82 -1.25 -2.30
N PHE A 132 13.53 -0.13 -2.35
CA PHE A 132 14.57 0.15 -3.33
C PHE A 132 15.91 0.53 -2.68
N PRO A 133 16.49 -0.33 -1.82
CA PRO A 133 17.67 0.03 -1.03
C PRO A 133 18.91 0.30 -1.89
N THR A 134 18.94 -0.17 -3.14
CA THR A 134 20.05 0.06 -4.08
C THR A 134 19.84 1.31 -4.93
N GLY A 135 18.66 1.93 -4.92
CA GLY A 135 18.30 3.03 -5.82
C GLY A 135 18.03 2.58 -7.27
N PHE A 136 17.81 1.27 -7.49
CA PHE A 136 17.53 0.72 -8.81
C PHE A 136 16.25 -0.11 -8.80
N SER A 137 15.50 -0.05 -9.91
CA SER A 137 14.36 -0.90 -10.23
C SER A 137 14.48 -1.36 -11.68
N GLU A 138 14.39 -2.67 -11.94
CA GLU A 138 14.47 -3.26 -13.29
C GLU A 138 15.67 -2.78 -14.13
N GLY A 139 16.81 -2.54 -13.46
CA GLY A 139 18.04 -2.07 -14.10
C GLY A 139 18.11 -0.55 -14.36
N SER A 140 17.06 0.19 -14.03
CA SER A 140 17.02 1.65 -14.13
C SER A 140 17.23 2.31 -12.77
N GLN A 141 17.96 3.41 -12.74
CA GLN A 141 18.11 4.22 -11.54
C GLN A 141 16.80 4.96 -11.27
N ILE A 142 16.33 4.91 -10.02
CA ILE A 142 15.10 5.57 -9.58
C ILE A 142 15.39 6.54 -8.44
N GLU A 143 14.52 7.53 -8.27
CA GLU A 143 14.54 8.40 -7.11
C GLU A 143 14.04 7.65 -5.87
N VAL A 144 14.83 7.66 -4.81
CA VAL A 144 14.55 6.91 -3.58
C VAL A 144 14.44 7.83 -2.38
N GLY A 145 13.43 7.60 -1.54
CA GLY A 145 13.23 8.33 -0.30
C GLY A 145 12.80 9.79 -0.48
N ARG A 146 12.29 10.13 -1.65
CA ARG A 146 11.77 11.47 -1.98
C ARG A 146 10.70 11.40 -3.06
N TYR A 147 9.94 12.45 -3.21
CA TYR A 147 9.01 12.58 -4.32
C TYR A 147 9.77 12.75 -5.63
N ARG A 148 9.14 12.32 -6.73
CA ARG A 148 9.69 12.42 -8.09
C ARG A 148 9.93 13.86 -8.50
N THR A 149 10.93 14.05 -9.32
CA THR A 149 11.28 15.33 -9.96
C THR A 149 11.05 15.31 -11.48
N ASN A 150 10.66 14.16 -12.03
CA ASN A 150 10.36 14.00 -13.45
C ASN A 150 8.85 13.88 -13.69
N GLU A 151 8.43 14.19 -14.92
CA GLU A 151 7.07 13.91 -15.39
C GLU A 151 6.84 12.41 -15.49
N GLU A 152 5.60 11.99 -15.18
CA GLU A 152 5.18 10.59 -15.27
C GLU A 152 3.90 10.48 -16.10
N HIS A 153 3.91 9.51 -17.03
CA HIS A 153 2.81 9.26 -17.94
C HIS A 153 2.45 7.78 -17.93
N ILE A 154 1.15 7.50 -17.99
CA ILE A 154 0.70 6.13 -18.29
C ILE A 154 0.54 6.04 -19.81
N ILE A 155 1.36 5.20 -20.41
CA ILE A 155 1.43 5.03 -21.86
C ILE A 155 1.17 3.58 -22.25
N SER A 156 0.72 3.36 -23.50
CA SER A 156 0.70 2.05 -24.16
C SER A 156 1.13 2.18 -25.61
N GLY A 157 1.50 1.08 -26.22
CA GLY A 157 1.98 1.04 -27.60
C GLY A 157 3.46 0.72 -27.73
N MET A 158 3.93 0.67 -28.98
CA MET A 158 5.35 0.46 -29.28
C MET A 158 6.11 1.78 -29.24
N PHE A 159 7.39 1.72 -28.99
CA PHE A 159 8.30 2.87 -29.01
C PHE A 159 8.13 3.68 -30.32
N GLY A 160 7.91 5.00 -30.18
CA GLY A 160 7.65 5.91 -31.29
C GLY A 160 6.18 5.92 -31.80
N ARG A 161 5.29 5.14 -31.16
CA ARG A 161 3.84 5.14 -31.43
C ARG A 161 3.05 4.99 -30.12
N GLU A 162 3.54 5.63 -29.07
CA GLU A 162 2.93 5.59 -27.76
C GLU A 162 1.61 6.36 -27.76
N LYS A 163 0.63 5.78 -27.07
CA LYS A 163 -0.61 6.46 -26.69
C LYS A 163 -0.57 6.82 -25.23
N ILE A 164 -0.63 8.11 -24.93
CA ILE A 164 -0.73 8.61 -23.56
C ILE A 164 -2.17 8.43 -23.09
N HIS A 165 -2.35 7.74 -21.97
CA HIS A 165 -3.65 7.52 -21.31
C HIS A 165 -3.85 8.45 -20.12
N TYR A 166 -2.77 8.85 -19.46
CA TYR A 166 -2.81 9.70 -18.31
C TYR A 166 -1.48 10.45 -18.17
N ILE A 167 -1.57 11.71 -17.78
CA ILE A 167 -0.43 12.53 -17.39
C ILE A 167 -0.60 12.82 -15.91
N ALA A 168 0.38 12.44 -15.10
CA ALA A 168 0.38 12.72 -13.67
C ALA A 168 0.56 14.23 -13.41
N PRO A 169 0.16 14.73 -12.23
CA PRO A 169 0.43 16.13 -11.86
C PRO A 169 1.90 16.50 -12.08
N ALA A 170 2.16 17.74 -12.48
CA ALA A 170 3.53 18.21 -12.68
C ALA A 170 4.39 18.05 -11.42
N PRO A 171 5.71 17.76 -11.55
CA PRO A 171 6.57 17.49 -10.40
C PRO A 171 6.53 18.58 -9.33
N GLU A 172 6.42 19.84 -9.75
CA GLU A 172 6.37 21.02 -8.86
C GLU A 172 5.12 21.04 -7.99
N ARG A 173 4.05 20.34 -8.39
CA ARG A 173 2.80 20.21 -7.64
C ARG A 173 2.77 19.04 -6.67
N VAL A 174 3.69 18.07 -6.81
CA VAL A 174 3.63 16.82 -6.04
C VAL A 174 3.71 17.08 -4.53
N ASP A 175 4.56 18.00 -4.09
CA ASP A 175 4.68 18.34 -2.66
C ASP A 175 3.36 18.89 -2.10
N GLU A 176 2.68 19.76 -2.84
CA GLU A 176 1.40 20.36 -2.42
C GLU A 176 0.27 19.32 -2.42
N GLU A 177 0.15 18.52 -3.49
CA GLU A 177 -0.87 17.46 -3.61
C GLU A 177 -0.69 16.38 -2.51
N MET A 178 0.54 16.01 -2.21
CA MET A 178 0.84 15.05 -1.16
C MET A 178 0.62 15.63 0.24
N ALA A 179 0.86 16.92 0.45
CA ALA A 179 0.52 17.57 1.72
C ALA A 179 -1.01 17.56 1.94
N GLN A 180 -1.80 17.89 0.93
CA GLN A 180 -3.27 17.82 1.01
C GLN A 180 -3.76 16.39 1.28
N PHE A 181 -3.15 15.39 0.63
CA PHE A 181 -3.46 13.98 0.89
C PHE A 181 -3.15 13.59 2.35
N ILE A 182 -1.98 13.97 2.86
CA ILE A 182 -1.56 13.65 4.23
C ILE A 182 -2.48 14.32 5.25
N ASP A 183 -2.85 15.57 5.03
CA ASP A 183 -3.77 16.29 5.89
C ASP A 183 -5.16 15.64 5.91
N TRP A 184 -5.68 15.27 4.74
CA TRP A 184 -6.93 14.53 4.62
C TRP A 184 -6.87 13.16 5.30
N PHE A 185 -5.78 12.41 5.12
CA PHE A 185 -5.61 11.07 5.70
C PHE A 185 -5.57 11.11 7.23
N ASN A 186 -5.02 12.17 7.80
CA ASN A 186 -4.87 12.35 9.24
C ASN A 186 -6.09 13.01 9.91
N SER A 187 -7.07 13.48 9.14
CA SER A 187 -8.30 14.13 9.65
C SER A 187 -9.36 13.10 10.06
#